data_a9ab41706c269497f75a99e330ddb388
#
_entry.id   a9ab41706c269497f75a99e330ddb388
#
_cell.length_a   1.000
_cell.length_b   1.000
_cell.length_c   1.000
_cell.angle_alpha   90.00
_cell.angle_beta   90.00
_cell.angle_gamma   90.00
#
_symmetry.space_group_name_H-M   'P 1'
#
loop_
_entity.id
_entity.type
_entity.pdbx_description
1 polymer ?
#
loop_
_entity_poly.entity_id
_entity_poly.type
_entity_poly.pdbx_seq_one_letter_code
_entity_poly.pdbx_strand_id
1 'polypeptide(L)'
;MLAGLSLGCLCASWGASRYPIAIASALAVLLVLLRRYRPRLLSAYSISFGLALFIAVNVPRLGVKFLLEATTVSALLAIIVLALAELTRHMERPRDKILTVAVAAALLGVAAYLAYHYGLVKLPSRKFISVLNPVARKELQLFQSVAEHRPSTWAILFYEFGGGLVFMLAGLYFAIREPTDKNVCIAILGFTSIYAAASLVRLAILMSIPASVLWALALDKLARPMVKVMEEAEEAFIRKKEHAGKGLAGFGLPVMFLITLLSISGAIKVADSPVTIASASLPLRVECQDWIDALNWMRENLPEDAVIVCWWDYGYWIRVIANRTTLADNGTTNMTQIKTIATMFLSNETEAIRILDEELHRPTHLVVFVTFDRFGRDAGYGDENKAHWMCRIAGFNESTYWDERGAWTEEGRKTLIYKLVDWVKANVTERVIVPLKHFKLLYISRLGEGPTGNIYAKVAVFEIIYEVEGET
;
A
#
# COMPACT_ATOMS: atom_id res chain seq x y z
N MET A 1 7.55 -26.37 2.40
CA MET A 1 7.79 -25.75 3.73
C MET A 1 8.23 -24.27 3.62
N LEU A 2 9.30 -23.93 2.89
CA LEU A 2 9.73 -22.51 2.73
C LEU A 2 8.63 -21.58 2.23
N ALA A 3 7.86 -22.01 1.21
CA ALA A 3 6.73 -21.22 0.71
C ALA A 3 5.65 -20.96 1.79
N GLY A 4 5.37 -21.95 2.65
CA GLY A 4 4.42 -21.80 3.75
C GLY A 4 4.95 -20.85 4.83
N LEU A 5 6.24 -20.94 5.17
CA LEU A 5 6.88 -20.01 6.09
C LEU A 5 6.83 -18.57 5.56
N SER A 6 7.25 -18.36 4.30
CA SER A 6 7.22 -17.03 3.66
C SER A 6 5.81 -16.45 3.60
N LEU A 7 4.80 -17.26 3.25
CA LEU A 7 3.41 -16.84 3.21
C LEU A 7 2.87 -16.50 4.60
N GLY A 8 3.24 -17.29 5.62
CA GLY A 8 2.89 -17.01 7.02
C GLY A 8 3.49 -15.71 7.53
N CYS A 9 4.77 -15.46 7.27
CA CYS A 9 5.43 -14.18 7.58
C CYS A 9 4.77 -13.00 6.84
N LEU A 10 4.40 -13.20 5.59
CA LEU A 10 3.67 -12.18 4.82
C LEU A 10 2.29 -11.90 5.43
N CYS A 11 1.56 -12.92 5.88
CA CYS A 11 0.29 -12.74 6.59
C CYS A 11 0.48 -11.95 7.89
N ALA A 12 1.56 -12.20 8.62
CA ALA A 12 1.88 -11.51 9.85
C ALA A 12 2.23 -10.03 9.64
N SER A 13 2.81 -9.69 8.50
CA SER A 13 3.36 -8.35 8.23
C SER A 13 2.47 -7.44 7.40
N TRP A 14 1.64 -7.98 6.48
CA TRP A 14 0.93 -7.14 5.52
C TRP A 14 -0.45 -7.68 5.11
N GLY A 15 -1.45 -6.79 5.11
CA GLY A 15 -2.82 -7.12 4.72
C GLY A 15 -2.97 -7.56 3.25
N ALA A 16 -2.06 -7.18 2.35
CA ALA A 16 -2.06 -7.62 0.96
C ALA A 16 -1.63 -9.09 0.77
N SER A 17 -1.26 -9.82 1.83
CA SER A 17 -1.08 -11.28 1.82
C SER A 17 -2.29 -12.03 1.25
N ARG A 18 -3.46 -11.41 1.31
CA ARG A 18 -4.71 -11.94 0.71
C ARG A 18 -4.60 -12.12 -0.80
N TYR A 19 -3.80 -11.31 -1.48
CA TYR A 19 -3.57 -11.44 -2.92
C TYR A 19 -2.86 -12.77 -3.29
N PRO A 20 -1.66 -13.11 -2.77
CA PRO A 20 -1.03 -14.38 -3.08
C PRO A 20 -1.84 -15.60 -2.58
N ILE A 21 -2.59 -15.48 -1.49
CA ILE A 21 -3.52 -16.55 -1.04
C ILE A 21 -4.57 -16.80 -2.12
N ALA A 22 -5.26 -15.76 -2.58
CA ALA A 22 -6.31 -15.88 -3.58
C ALA A 22 -5.77 -16.43 -4.92
N ILE A 23 -4.62 -15.93 -5.39
CA ILE A 23 -4.00 -16.37 -6.65
C ILE A 23 -3.53 -17.83 -6.56
N ALA A 24 -2.90 -18.24 -5.47
CA ALA A 24 -2.46 -19.62 -5.30
C ALA A 24 -3.67 -20.58 -5.23
N SER A 25 -4.75 -20.16 -4.58
CA SER A 25 -6.01 -20.93 -4.52
C SER A 25 -6.65 -21.05 -5.92
N ALA A 26 -6.77 -19.94 -6.63
CA ALA A 26 -7.29 -19.93 -8.00
C ALA A 26 -6.44 -20.79 -8.95
N LEU A 27 -5.11 -20.71 -8.84
CA LEU A 27 -4.19 -21.54 -9.65
C LEU A 27 -4.36 -23.03 -9.35
N ALA A 28 -4.46 -23.41 -8.06
CA ALA A 28 -4.64 -24.80 -7.68
C ALA A 28 -5.95 -25.39 -8.28
N VAL A 29 -7.03 -24.64 -8.20
CA VAL A 29 -8.32 -25.03 -8.82
C VAL A 29 -8.22 -25.06 -10.34
N LEU A 30 -7.60 -24.07 -10.95
CA LEU A 30 -7.42 -24.00 -12.41
C LEU A 30 -6.63 -25.20 -12.94
N LEU A 31 -5.57 -25.63 -12.26
CA LEU A 31 -4.79 -26.81 -12.67
C LEU A 31 -5.65 -28.10 -12.63
N VAL A 32 -6.57 -28.21 -11.70
CA VAL A 32 -7.54 -29.32 -11.69
C VAL A 32 -8.50 -29.23 -12.89
N LEU A 33 -9.05 -28.04 -13.15
CA LEU A 33 -9.95 -27.81 -14.29
C LEU A 33 -9.30 -28.07 -15.65
N LEU A 34 -8.03 -27.71 -15.78
CA LEU A 34 -7.23 -27.96 -16.98
C LEU A 34 -6.75 -29.43 -17.10
N ARG A 35 -7.18 -30.33 -16.20
CA ARG A 35 -6.75 -31.74 -16.12
C ARG A 35 -5.23 -31.92 -15.95
N ARG A 36 -4.59 -30.95 -15.27
CA ARG A 36 -3.14 -30.94 -14.97
C ARG A 36 -2.84 -31.27 -13.51
N TYR A 37 -3.81 -31.86 -12.80
CA TYR A 37 -3.64 -32.27 -11.41
C TYR A 37 -2.54 -33.33 -11.28
N ARG A 38 -1.71 -33.20 -10.23
CA ARG A 38 -0.69 -34.18 -9.80
C ARG A 38 -0.75 -34.34 -8.29
N PRO A 39 -0.54 -35.55 -7.71
CA PRO A 39 -0.61 -35.78 -6.25
C PRO A 39 0.32 -34.86 -5.44
N ARG A 40 1.49 -34.53 -6.00
CA ARG A 40 2.43 -33.60 -5.38
C ARG A 40 1.84 -32.19 -5.17
N LEU A 41 0.84 -31.81 -5.98
CA LEU A 41 0.20 -30.51 -5.84
C LEU A 41 -0.62 -30.46 -4.55
N LEU A 42 -1.41 -31.51 -4.22
CA LEU A 42 -2.15 -31.60 -2.99
C LEU A 42 -1.23 -31.50 -1.77
N SER A 43 -0.17 -32.32 -1.74
CA SER A 43 0.77 -32.33 -0.62
C SER A 43 1.48 -30.99 -0.45
N ALA A 44 2.02 -30.43 -1.56
CA ALA A 44 2.74 -29.15 -1.52
C ALA A 44 1.83 -28.01 -1.08
N TYR A 45 0.60 -27.95 -1.61
CA TYR A 45 -0.38 -26.91 -1.28
C TYR A 45 -0.81 -27.02 0.20
N SER A 46 -1.22 -28.23 0.65
CA SER A 46 -1.69 -28.45 2.01
C SER A 46 -0.62 -28.16 3.06
N ILE A 47 0.61 -28.59 2.84
CA ILE A 47 1.74 -28.30 3.76
C ILE A 47 2.04 -26.80 3.79
N SER A 48 2.07 -26.15 2.63
CA SER A 48 2.37 -24.70 2.56
C SER A 48 1.30 -23.88 3.23
N PHE A 49 0.03 -24.13 2.93
CA PHE A 49 -1.08 -23.38 3.55
C PHE A 49 -1.29 -23.76 5.00
N GLY A 50 -1.13 -25.03 5.38
CA GLY A 50 -1.21 -25.45 6.77
C GLY A 50 -0.20 -24.70 7.65
N LEU A 51 1.06 -24.62 7.20
CA LEU A 51 2.10 -23.86 7.92
C LEU A 51 1.82 -22.35 7.92
N ALA A 52 1.42 -21.79 6.78
CA ALA A 52 1.11 -20.36 6.69
C ALA A 52 -0.05 -19.96 7.59
N LEU A 53 -1.13 -20.73 7.60
CA LEU A 53 -2.31 -20.47 8.44
C LEU A 53 -1.99 -20.71 9.92
N PHE A 54 -1.18 -21.71 10.26
CA PHE A 54 -0.71 -21.93 11.62
C PHE A 54 0.04 -20.70 12.15
N ILE A 55 0.96 -20.13 11.36
CA ILE A 55 1.66 -18.89 11.73
C ILE A 55 0.66 -17.74 11.88
N ALA A 56 -0.22 -17.56 10.89
CA ALA A 56 -1.16 -16.43 10.88
C ALA A 56 -2.12 -16.43 12.07
N VAL A 57 -2.63 -17.58 12.50
CA VAL A 57 -3.56 -17.68 13.65
C VAL A 57 -2.89 -17.31 14.97
N ASN A 58 -1.56 -17.51 15.06
CA ASN A 58 -0.78 -17.16 16.25
C ASN A 58 -0.36 -15.69 16.30
N VAL A 59 -0.65 -14.91 15.25
CA VAL A 59 -0.45 -13.44 15.29
C VAL A 59 -1.63 -12.80 16.04
N PRO A 60 -1.39 -12.08 17.16
CA PRO A 60 -2.47 -11.56 18.01
C PRO A 60 -3.51 -10.72 17.27
N ARG A 61 -3.10 -9.93 16.28
CA ARG A 61 -3.99 -9.09 15.46
C ARG A 61 -4.89 -9.88 14.51
N LEU A 62 -4.45 -11.02 14.01
CA LEU A 62 -5.20 -11.88 13.08
C LEU A 62 -6.07 -12.88 13.82
N GLY A 63 -5.45 -13.71 14.65
CA GLY A 63 -6.11 -14.72 15.45
C GLY A 63 -6.90 -15.74 14.63
N VAL A 64 -7.72 -16.52 15.28
CA VAL A 64 -8.58 -17.55 14.65
C VAL A 64 -9.59 -16.93 13.66
N LYS A 65 -9.95 -15.66 13.85
CA LYS A 65 -10.87 -14.94 12.95
C LYS A 65 -10.37 -14.85 11.51
N PHE A 66 -9.05 -14.93 11.30
CA PHE A 66 -8.44 -14.94 9.97
C PHE A 66 -8.88 -16.15 9.14
N LEU A 67 -9.16 -17.31 9.76
CA LEU A 67 -9.64 -18.50 9.06
C LEU A 67 -11.03 -18.33 8.44
N LEU A 68 -11.82 -17.39 8.96
CA LEU A 68 -13.18 -17.11 8.50
C LEU A 68 -13.24 -16.00 7.43
N GLU A 69 -12.09 -15.44 7.05
CA GLU A 69 -12.04 -14.50 5.94
C GLU A 69 -12.21 -15.20 4.59
N ALA A 70 -12.93 -14.58 3.66
CA ALA A 70 -13.27 -15.17 2.35
C ALA A 70 -12.04 -15.67 1.58
N THR A 71 -10.89 -14.98 1.65
CA THR A 71 -9.64 -15.41 1.00
C THR A 71 -9.04 -16.66 1.64
N THR A 72 -9.10 -16.79 2.95
CA THR A 72 -8.63 -17.99 3.66
C THR A 72 -9.58 -19.15 3.43
N VAL A 73 -10.89 -18.90 3.46
CA VAL A 73 -11.91 -19.90 3.12
C VAL A 73 -11.68 -20.40 1.68
N SER A 74 -11.34 -19.54 0.72
CA SER A 74 -11.04 -19.98 -0.65
C SER A 74 -9.79 -20.89 -0.71
N ALA A 75 -8.80 -20.67 0.15
CA ALA A 75 -7.63 -21.55 0.25
C ALA A 75 -7.99 -22.93 0.83
N LEU A 76 -8.86 -22.98 1.85
CA LEU A 76 -9.35 -24.23 2.41
C LEU A 76 -10.23 -24.99 1.40
N LEU A 77 -11.08 -24.29 0.67
CA LEU A 77 -11.86 -24.88 -0.43
C LEU A 77 -10.97 -25.46 -1.54
N ALA A 78 -9.87 -24.79 -1.87
CA ALA A 78 -8.90 -25.32 -2.83
C ALA A 78 -8.28 -26.65 -2.36
N ILE A 79 -7.99 -26.82 -1.05
CA ILE A 79 -7.54 -28.11 -0.50
C ILE A 79 -8.61 -29.19 -0.71
N ILE A 80 -9.89 -28.87 -0.48
CA ILE A 80 -11.01 -29.82 -0.70
C ILE A 80 -11.09 -30.19 -2.18
N VAL A 81 -10.97 -29.23 -3.10
CA VAL A 81 -10.98 -29.50 -4.54
C VAL A 81 -9.81 -30.40 -4.95
N LEU A 82 -8.61 -30.16 -4.41
CA LEU A 82 -7.44 -31.00 -4.67
C LEU A 82 -7.62 -32.42 -4.09
N ALA A 83 -8.19 -32.54 -2.90
CA ALA A 83 -8.48 -33.83 -2.27
C ALA A 83 -9.54 -34.62 -3.07
N LEU A 84 -10.59 -33.93 -3.58
CA LEU A 84 -11.58 -34.54 -4.47
C LEU A 84 -10.94 -34.98 -5.81
N ALA A 85 -10.02 -34.19 -6.35
CA ALA A 85 -9.30 -34.57 -7.56
C ALA A 85 -8.44 -35.85 -7.34
N GLU A 86 -7.79 -35.96 -6.16
CA GLU A 86 -7.04 -37.17 -5.81
C GLU A 86 -7.98 -38.37 -5.61
N LEU A 87 -9.08 -38.20 -4.87
CA LEU A 87 -10.05 -39.25 -4.63
C LEU A 87 -10.66 -39.79 -5.95
N THR A 88 -11.11 -38.88 -6.82
CA THR A 88 -11.70 -39.25 -8.12
C THR A 88 -10.72 -39.86 -9.08
N ARG A 89 -9.41 -39.62 -8.92
CA ARG A 89 -8.35 -40.22 -9.71
C ARG A 89 -8.30 -41.74 -9.54
N HIS A 90 -8.57 -42.24 -8.34
CA HIS A 90 -8.55 -43.67 -8.02
C HIS A 90 -9.85 -44.41 -8.35
N MET A 91 -10.89 -43.69 -8.79
CA MET A 91 -12.16 -44.30 -9.20
C MET A 91 -12.09 -44.72 -10.67
N GLU A 92 -12.60 -45.92 -10.99
CA GLU A 92 -12.60 -46.41 -12.38
C GLU A 92 -13.88 -45.94 -13.13
N ARG A 93 -15.04 -46.00 -12.47
CA ARG A 93 -16.31 -45.72 -13.13
C ARG A 93 -16.59 -44.23 -13.26
N PRO A 94 -16.89 -43.72 -14.47
CA PRO A 94 -17.21 -42.28 -14.65
C PRO A 94 -18.44 -41.84 -13.83
N ARG A 95 -19.41 -42.69 -13.63
CA ARG A 95 -20.61 -42.39 -12.83
C ARG A 95 -20.25 -42.10 -11.38
N ASP A 96 -19.36 -42.89 -10.78
CA ASP A 96 -18.95 -42.72 -9.38
C ASP A 96 -18.17 -41.41 -9.21
N LYS A 97 -17.35 -41.03 -10.19
CA LYS A 97 -16.65 -39.71 -10.21
C LYS A 97 -17.65 -38.56 -10.20
N ILE A 98 -18.62 -38.61 -11.11
CA ILE A 98 -19.67 -37.57 -11.24
C ILE A 98 -20.47 -37.47 -9.95
N LEU A 99 -20.92 -38.62 -9.42
CA LEU A 99 -21.70 -38.69 -8.19
C LEU A 99 -20.91 -38.09 -7.00
N THR A 100 -19.65 -38.50 -6.84
CA THR A 100 -18.80 -37.99 -5.77
C THR A 100 -18.60 -36.45 -5.86
N VAL A 101 -18.36 -35.94 -7.05
CA VAL A 101 -18.23 -34.48 -7.26
C VAL A 101 -19.56 -33.77 -7.01
N ALA A 102 -20.69 -34.35 -7.47
CA ALA A 102 -22.01 -33.75 -7.25
C ALA A 102 -22.40 -33.73 -5.77
N VAL A 103 -22.16 -34.81 -5.04
CA VAL A 103 -22.41 -34.88 -3.58
C VAL A 103 -21.53 -33.89 -2.85
N ALA A 104 -20.25 -33.85 -3.17
CA ALA A 104 -19.34 -32.88 -2.55
C ALA A 104 -19.75 -31.41 -2.85
N ALA A 105 -20.13 -31.11 -4.08
CA ALA A 105 -20.64 -29.78 -4.46
C ALA A 105 -21.96 -29.45 -3.70
N ALA A 106 -22.86 -30.39 -3.54
CA ALA A 106 -24.07 -30.17 -2.78
C ALA A 106 -23.78 -29.90 -1.29
N LEU A 107 -22.89 -30.68 -0.68
CA LEU A 107 -22.49 -30.49 0.73
C LEU A 107 -21.78 -29.15 0.92
N LEU A 108 -20.90 -28.77 0.02
CA LEU A 108 -20.22 -27.45 0.04
C LEU A 108 -21.23 -26.31 -0.17
N GLY A 109 -22.21 -26.49 -1.04
CA GLY A 109 -23.30 -25.52 -1.25
C GLY A 109 -24.16 -25.31 0.02
N VAL A 110 -24.54 -26.40 0.69
CA VAL A 110 -25.24 -26.31 1.97
C VAL A 110 -24.39 -25.66 3.05
N ALA A 111 -23.11 -26.06 3.15
CA ALA A 111 -22.19 -25.45 4.12
C ALA A 111 -21.98 -23.94 3.86
N ALA A 112 -21.86 -23.54 2.60
CA ALA A 112 -21.72 -22.13 2.20
C ALA A 112 -23.00 -21.34 2.53
N TYR A 113 -24.19 -21.91 2.25
CA TYR A 113 -25.46 -21.29 2.60
C TYR A 113 -25.59 -21.09 4.11
N LEU A 114 -25.30 -22.13 4.92
CA LEU A 114 -25.31 -22.02 6.37
C LEU A 114 -24.31 -21.02 6.89
N ALA A 115 -23.07 -21.02 6.35
CA ALA A 115 -22.03 -20.07 6.73
C ALA A 115 -22.44 -18.63 6.42
N TYR A 116 -23.10 -18.38 5.30
CA TYR A 116 -23.66 -17.08 4.95
C TYR A 116 -24.84 -16.71 5.87
N HIS A 117 -25.78 -17.61 6.07
CA HIS A 117 -26.98 -17.36 6.89
C HIS A 117 -26.63 -17.05 8.35
N TYR A 118 -25.66 -17.74 8.92
CA TYR A 118 -25.18 -17.49 10.28
C TYR A 118 -24.09 -16.41 10.38
N GLY A 119 -23.74 -15.74 9.28
CA GLY A 119 -22.72 -14.68 9.26
C GLY A 119 -21.32 -15.14 9.66
N LEU A 120 -21.02 -16.45 9.49
CA LEU A 120 -19.75 -17.03 9.88
C LEU A 120 -18.58 -16.58 8.98
N VAL A 121 -18.84 -16.39 7.68
CA VAL A 121 -17.83 -15.96 6.72
C VAL A 121 -17.86 -14.45 6.58
N LYS A 122 -16.74 -13.80 6.86
CA LYS A 122 -16.57 -12.36 6.68
C LYS A 122 -16.24 -12.05 5.23
N LEU A 123 -17.12 -11.29 4.58
CA LEU A 123 -16.85 -10.74 3.25
C LEU A 123 -15.62 -9.80 3.30
N PRO A 124 -14.86 -9.68 2.19
CA PRO A 124 -13.77 -8.74 2.11
C PRO A 124 -14.26 -7.32 2.43
N SER A 125 -13.45 -6.57 3.17
CA SER A 125 -13.80 -5.18 3.48
C SER A 125 -13.96 -4.38 2.18
N ARG A 126 -14.76 -3.30 2.21
CA ARG A 126 -14.96 -2.40 1.06
C ARG A 126 -13.64 -1.90 0.46
N LYS A 127 -12.58 -1.78 1.28
CA LYS A 127 -11.22 -1.44 0.83
C LYS A 127 -10.67 -2.46 -0.19
N PHE A 128 -10.85 -3.76 0.02
CA PHE A 128 -10.40 -4.80 -0.92
C PHE A 128 -11.29 -4.87 -2.16
N ILE A 129 -12.60 -4.72 -1.98
CA ILE A 129 -13.54 -4.67 -3.11
C ILE A 129 -13.22 -3.49 -4.03
N SER A 130 -12.78 -2.36 -3.49
CA SER A 130 -12.41 -1.17 -4.26
C SER A 130 -11.17 -1.36 -5.16
N VAL A 131 -10.35 -2.37 -4.91
CA VAL A 131 -9.26 -2.77 -5.84
C VAL A 131 -9.83 -3.40 -7.09
N LEU A 132 -10.85 -4.27 -6.94
CA LEU A 132 -11.52 -4.95 -8.04
C LEU A 132 -12.53 -4.05 -8.76
N ASN A 133 -13.19 -3.15 -8.03
CA ASN A 133 -14.13 -2.18 -8.58
C ASN A 133 -13.70 -0.74 -8.26
N PRO A 134 -12.96 -0.09 -9.19
CA PRO A 134 -12.51 1.29 -8.98
C PRO A 134 -13.63 2.32 -8.78
N VAL A 135 -14.83 2.05 -9.30
CA VAL A 135 -15.99 2.97 -9.16
C VAL A 135 -16.44 3.06 -7.71
N ALA A 136 -16.40 1.95 -6.96
CA ALA A 136 -16.77 1.92 -5.55
C ALA A 136 -15.85 2.78 -4.64
N ARG A 137 -14.71 3.26 -5.16
CA ARG A 137 -13.79 4.13 -4.38
C ARG A 137 -14.34 5.52 -4.15
N LYS A 138 -15.19 6.03 -5.06
CA LYS A 138 -15.73 7.39 -4.95
C LYS A 138 -16.48 7.64 -3.63
N GLU A 139 -16.99 6.57 -3.02
CA GLU A 139 -17.70 6.64 -1.75
C GLU A 139 -16.79 6.57 -0.51
N LEU A 140 -15.50 6.25 -0.68
CA LEU A 140 -14.55 6.01 0.41
C LEU A 140 -13.59 7.19 0.56
N GLN A 141 -14.04 8.31 1.14
CA GLN A 141 -13.27 9.54 1.27
C GLN A 141 -11.92 9.33 1.99
N LEU A 142 -11.91 8.61 3.11
CA LEU A 142 -10.65 8.28 3.80
C LEU A 142 -9.72 7.46 2.93
N PHE A 143 -10.24 6.53 2.11
CA PHE A 143 -9.40 5.76 1.21
C PHE A 143 -8.80 6.62 0.09
N GLN A 144 -9.54 7.62 -0.37
CA GLN A 144 -9.07 8.58 -1.38
C GLN A 144 -8.05 9.58 -0.82
N SER A 145 -8.08 9.87 0.50
CA SER A 145 -7.13 10.78 1.13
C SER A 145 -5.69 10.26 1.10
N VAL A 146 -5.51 8.94 0.93
CA VAL A 146 -4.19 8.32 0.83
C VAL A 146 -3.66 8.44 -0.60
N ALA A 147 -2.58 9.20 -0.80
CA ALA A 147 -2.01 9.47 -2.13
C ALA A 147 -1.67 8.20 -2.93
N GLU A 148 -1.26 7.14 -2.26
CA GLU A 148 -0.90 5.84 -2.85
C GLU A 148 -2.13 5.03 -3.34
N HIS A 149 -3.35 5.42 -2.93
CA HIS A 149 -4.58 4.74 -3.35
C HIS A 149 -5.15 5.26 -4.66
N ARG A 150 -4.51 6.23 -5.29
CA ARG A 150 -4.89 6.69 -6.63
C ARG A 150 -4.51 5.65 -7.70
N PRO A 151 -5.20 5.63 -8.85
CA PRO A 151 -4.80 4.83 -10.00
C PRO A 151 -3.39 5.20 -10.47
N SER A 152 -2.62 4.21 -10.90
CA SER A 152 -1.30 4.47 -11.48
C SER A 152 -1.41 5.07 -12.87
N THR A 153 -0.55 6.03 -13.17
CA THR A 153 -0.33 6.52 -14.52
C THR A 153 0.76 5.71 -15.21
N TRP A 154 0.79 5.74 -16.55
CA TRP A 154 1.88 5.14 -17.32
C TRP A 154 3.25 5.72 -16.92
N ALA A 155 3.30 6.99 -16.59
CA ALA A 155 4.52 7.65 -16.13
C ALA A 155 5.05 7.04 -14.82
N ILE A 156 4.18 6.74 -13.87
CA ILE A 156 4.55 6.08 -12.62
C ILE A 156 5.07 4.67 -12.89
N LEU A 157 4.36 3.87 -13.68
CA LEU A 157 4.78 2.51 -14.01
C LEU A 157 6.11 2.50 -14.78
N PHE A 158 6.29 3.41 -15.73
CA PHE A 158 7.56 3.55 -16.46
C PHE A 158 8.69 4.00 -15.53
N TYR A 159 8.42 4.89 -14.60
CA TYR A 159 9.40 5.33 -13.61
C TYR A 159 9.89 4.17 -12.72
N GLU A 160 8.97 3.29 -12.28
CA GLU A 160 9.31 2.16 -11.40
C GLU A 160 9.97 0.99 -12.16
N PHE A 161 9.54 0.69 -13.38
CA PHE A 161 9.94 -0.52 -14.13
C PHE A 161 10.78 -0.22 -15.38
N GLY A 162 10.84 1.04 -15.82
CA GLY A 162 11.60 1.45 -17.01
C GLY A 162 11.25 0.68 -18.27
N GLY A 163 12.25 0.38 -19.08
CA GLY A 163 12.12 -0.45 -20.29
C GLY A 163 11.72 -1.90 -20.02
N GLY A 164 11.81 -2.36 -18.76
CA GLY A 164 11.34 -3.66 -18.33
C GLY A 164 9.86 -3.93 -18.58
N LEU A 165 9.02 -2.87 -18.68
CA LEU A 165 7.61 -3.02 -19.04
C LEU A 165 7.44 -3.67 -20.44
N VAL A 166 8.26 -3.31 -21.41
CA VAL A 166 8.19 -3.88 -22.77
C VAL A 166 8.55 -5.35 -22.71
N PHE A 167 9.62 -5.71 -22.01
CA PHE A 167 10.02 -7.11 -21.84
C PHE A 167 9.03 -7.91 -21.02
N MET A 168 8.38 -7.31 -20.01
CA MET A 168 7.31 -7.94 -19.26
C MET A 168 6.13 -8.32 -20.16
N LEU A 169 5.69 -7.42 -21.05
CA LEU A 169 4.61 -7.70 -22.00
C LEU A 169 5.02 -8.79 -23.01
N ALA A 170 6.25 -8.75 -23.53
CA ALA A 170 6.77 -9.77 -24.39
C ALA A 170 6.86 -11.14 -23.68
N GLY A 171 7.33 -11.16 -22.42
CA GLY A 171 7.36 -12.36 -21.60
C GLY A 171 5.98 -12.95 -21.34
N LEU A 172 4.98 -12.09 -21.12
CA LEU A 172 3.59 -12.50 -20.98
C LEU A 172 3.05 -13.16 -22.26
N TYR A 173 3.38 -12.59 -23.41
CA TYR A 173 3.06 -13.22 -24.71
C TYR A 173 3.68 -14.62 -24.83
N PHE A 174 4.95 -14.78 -24.51
CA PHE A 174 5.62 -16.09 -24.57
C PHE A 174 5.05 -17.08 -23.55
N ALA A 175 4.72 -16.62 -22.34
CA ALA A 175 4.10 -17.46 -21.32
C ALA A 175 2.73 -18.01 -21.75
N ILE A 176 1.94 -17.21 -22.48
CA ILE A 176 0.64 -17.64 -23.03
C ILE A 176 0.83 -18.60 -24.20
N ARG A 177 1.79 -18.30 -25.06
CA ARG A 177 2.04 -19.12 -26.27
C ARG A 177 2.57 -20.53 -25.96
N GLU A 178 3.30 -20.65 -24.84
CA GLU A 178 3.84 -21.96 -24.39
C GLU A 178 3.26 -22.26 -22.97
N PRO A 179 2.03 -22.76 -22.86
CA PRO A 179 1.31 -22.85 -21.59
C PRO A 179 1.74 -24.05 -20.74
N THR A 180 3.01 -24.09 -20.29
CA THR A 180 3.45 -24.99 -19.23
C THR A 180 2.81 -24.61 -17.89
N ASP A 181 2.83 -25.50 -16.88
CA ASP A 181 2.27 -25.19 -15.56
C ASP A 181 2.93 -23.96 -14.95
N LYS A 182 4.24 -23.77 -15.15
CA LYS A 182 4.99 -22.59 -14.70
C LYS A 182 4.55 -21.32 -15.45
N ASN A 183 4.41 -21.42 -16.76
CA ASN A 183 4.02 -20.29 -17.61
C ASN A 183 2.57 -19.86 -17.35
N VAL A 184 1.67 -20.80 -17.11
CA VAL A 184 0.29 -20.49 -16.68
C VAL A 184 0.30 -19.74 -15.35
N CYS A 185 1.09 -20.19 -14.38
CA CYS A 185 1.23 -19.52 -13.09
C CYS A 185 1.73 -18.08 -13.25
N ILE A 186 2.83 -17.88 -13.98
CA ILE A 186 3.41 -16.55 -14.14
C ILE A 186 2.56 -15.62 -15.02
N ALA A 187 1.81 -16.17 -15.97
CA ALA A 187 0.84 -15.40 -16.76
C ALA A 187 -0.30 -14.87 -15.89
N ILE A 188 -0.88 -15.71 -15.02
CA ILE A 188 -1.93 -15.29 -14.08
C ILE A 188 -1.41 -14.21 -13.12
N LEU A 189 -0.23 -14.45 -12.54
CA LEU A 189 0.43 -13.45 -11.68
C LEU A 189 0.71 -12.15 -12.45
N GLY A 190 1.16 -12.22 -13.68
CA GLY A 190 1.40 -11.07 -14.55
C GLY A 190 0.14 -10.25 -14.79
N PHE A 191 -0.95 -10.87 -15.28
CA PHE A 191 -2.21 -10.17 -15.56
C PHE A 191 -2.81 -9.55 -14.29
N THR A 192 -2.91 -10.33 -13.22
CA THR A 192 -3.54 -9.84 -11.99
C THR A 192 -2.72 -8.77 -11.30
N SER A 193 -1.38 -8.84 -11.36
CA SER A 193 -0.50 -7.81 -10.80
C SER A 193 -0.49 -6.53 -11.64
N ILE A 194 -0.56 -6.62 -12.97
CA ILE A 194 -0.74 -5.44 -13.84
C ILE A 194 -2.06 -4.74 -13.49
N TYR A 195 -3.16 -5.50 -13.36
CA TYR A 195 -4.44 -4.93 -12.97
C TYR A 195 -4.38 -4.26 -11.58
N ALA A 196 -3.78 -4.94 -10.60
CA ALA A 196 -3.62 -4.41 -9.25
C ALA A 196 -2.76 -3.13 -9.24
N ALA A 197 -1.61 -3.14 -9.94
CA ALA A 197 -0.71 -1.99 -10.07
C ALA A 197 -1.37 -0.82 -10.79
N ALA A 198 -2.10 -1.06 -11.88
CA ALA A 198 -2.87 -0.02 -12.58
C ALA A 198 -3.99 0.54 -11.70
N SER A 199 -4.60 -0.30 -10.88
CA SER A 199 -5.69 0.06 -9.99
C SER A 199 -5.25 0.98 -8.86
N LEU A 200 -4.10 0.71 -8.21
CA LEU A 200 -3.57 1.47 -7.08
C LEU A 200 -2.04 1.55 -7.17
N VAL A 201 -1.48 2.75 -7.01
CA VAL A 201 -0.03 2.97 -6.98
C VAL A 201 0.64 2.07 -5.93
N ARG A 202 0.05 1.96 -4.74
CA ARG A 202 0.57 1.11 -3.65
C ARG A 202 0.74 -0.36 -4.02
N LEU A 203 -0.03 -0.87 -4.98
CA LEU A 203 0.01 -2.27 -5.41
C LEU A 203 1.03 -2.52 -6.53
N ALA A 204 1.74 -1.50 -7.01
CA ALA A 204 2.83 -1.66 -7.97
C ALA A 204 3.90 -2.64 -7.48
N ILE A 205 4.13 -2.70 -6.16
CA ILE A 205 5.05 -3.67 -5.54
C ILE A 205 4.68 -5.13 -5.86
N LEU A 206 3.38 -5.45 -6.00
CA LEU A 206 2.94 -6.81 -6.36
C LEU A 206 3.35 -7.19 -7.78
N MET A 207 3.56 -6.20 -8.64
CA MET A 207 3.99 -6.42 -10.03
C MET A 207 5.49 -6.71 -10.13
N SER A 208 6.31 -6.35 -9.14
CA SER A 208 7.77 -6.47 -9.20
C SER A 208 8.26 -7.90 -9.45
N ILE A 209 7.67 -8.87 -8.74
CA ILE A 209 8.05 -10.29 -8.87
C ILE A 209 7.68 -10.86 -10.26
N PRO A 210 6.40 -10.84 -10.71
CA PRO A 210 6.04 -11.34 -12.03
C PRO A 210 6.69 -10.53 -13.16
N ALA A 211 6.91 -9.22 -12.99
CA ALA A 211 7.64 -8.40 -13.96
C ALA A 211 9.05 -8.93 -14.19
N SER A 212 9.80 -9.19 -13.12
CA SER A 212 11.17 -9.71 -13.21
C SER A 212 11.24 -11.08 -13.89
N VAL A 213 10.33 -11.99 -13.54
CA VAL A 213 10.29 -13.34 -14.14
C VAL A 213 9.87 -13.28 -15.61
N LEU A 214 8.86 -12.49 -15.95
CA LEU A 214 8.41 -12.32 -17.34
C LEU A 214 9.47 -11.62 -18.19
N TRP A 215 10.18 -10.64 -17.61
CA TRP A 215 11.30 -10.00 -18.28
C TRP A 215 12.41 -11.01 -18.59
N ALA A 216 12.83 -11.83 -17.61
CA ALA A 216 13.81 -12.88 -17.81
C ALA A 216 13.37 -13.88 -18.89
N LEU A 217 12.08 -14.28 -18.89
CA LEU A 217 11.51 -15.15 -19.93
C LEU A 217 11.59 -14.50 -21.32
N ALA A 218 11.27 -13.21 -21.42
CA ALA A 218 11.38 -12.48 -22.69
C ALA A 218 12.80 -12.41 -23.19
N LEU A 219 13.76 -12.06 -22.32
CA LEU A 219 15.18 -12.02 -22.67
C LEU A 219 15.67 -13.38 -23.15
N ASP A 220 15.33 -14.46 -22.43
CA ASP A 220 15.70 -15.81 -22.79
C ASP A 220 15.16 -16.19 -24.20
N LYS A 221 13.86 -15.93 -24.43
CA LYS A 221 13.20 -16.28 -25.71
C LYS A 221 13.66 -15.44 -26.90
N LEU A 222 14.04 -14.18 -26.67
CA LEU A 222 14.53 -13.28 -27.71
C LEU A 222 16.02 -13.42 -27.95
N ALA A 223 16.83 -13.58 -26.90
CA ALA A 223 18.27 -13.65 -27.00
C ALA A 223 18.77 -15.01 -27.57
N ARG A 224 18.21 -16.14 -27.13
CA ARG A 224 18.66 -17.47 -27.56
C ARG A 224 18.74 -17.65 -29.11
N PRO A 225 17.70 -17.30 -29.88
CA PRO A 225 17.79 -17.39 -31.35
C PRO A 225 18.87 -16.47 -31.93
N MET A 226 19.07 -15.28 -31.33
CA MET A 226 20.08 -14.33 -31.79
C MET A 226 21.48 -14.83 -31.50
N VAL A 227 21.72 -15.38 -30.29
CA VAL A 227 23.01 -15.99 -29.93
C VAL A 227 23.30 -17.18 -30.85
N LYS A 228 22.31 -18.04 -31.08
CA LYS A 228 22.47 -19.20 -32.01
C LYS A 228 22.85 -18.78 -33.42
N VAL A 229 22.20 -17.71 -33.95
CA VAL A 229 22.57 -17.15 -35.27
C VAL A 229 24.00 -16.59 -35.26
N MET A 230 24.48 -16.04 -34.16
CA MET A 230 25.87 -15.56 -34.05
C MET A 230 26.87 -16.71 -33.98
N GLU A 231 26.60 -17.79 -33.21
CA GLU A 231 27.43 -18.98 -33.10
C GLU A 231 27.53 -19.74 -34.46
N GLU A 232 26.38 -19.99 -35.10
CA GLU A 232 26.33 -20.65 -36.41
C GLU A 232 27.01 -19.80 -37.51
N ALA A 233 27.11 -18.49 -37.31
CA ALA A 233 27.75 -17.57 -38.23
C ALA A 233 29.26 -17.60 -38.18
N GLU A 234 29.84 -18.02 -37.07
CA GLU A 234 31.28 -18.19 -36.90
C GLU A 234 31.76 -19.44 -37.68
N GLU A 235 30.90 -20.47 -37.80
CA GLU A 235 31.17 -21.69 -38.56
C GLU A 235 30.87 -21.58 -40.06
N ALA A 236 29.96 -20.66 -40.48
CA ALA A 236 29.44 -20.57 -41.85
C ALA A 236 29.79 -19.26 -42.55
N PHE A 237 31.08 -19.07 -42.91
CA PHE A 237 31.58 -17.90 -43.68
C PHE A 237 31.04 -17.80 -45.13
N ILE A 238 30.09 -18.65 -45.58
CA ILE A 238 29.87 -18.89 -47.01
C ILE A 238 28.45 -18.62 -47.57
N ARG A 239 27.42 -18.17 -46.80
CA ARG A 239 26.09 -18.01 -47.39
C ARG A 239 25.49 -16.59 -47.27
N LYS A 240 25.29 -15.95 -48.45
CA LYS A 240 24.79 -14.58 -48.65
C LYS A 240 23.41 -14.22 -48.01
N LYS A 241 22.58 -15.20 -47.66
CA LYS A 241 21.26 -15.00 -47.02
C LYS A 241 21.30 -14.76 -45.51
N GLU A 242 22.43 -15.02 -44.88
CA GLU A 242 22.62 -14.94 -43.43
C GLU A 242 22.96 -13.54 -42.90
N HIS A 243 23.32 -12.60 -43.81
CA HIS A 243 23.74 -11.25 -43.40
C HIS A 243 22.66 -10.43 -42.69
N ALA A 244 21.38 -10.58 -43.09
CA ALA A 244 20.28 -9.84 -42.43
C ALA A 244 20.03 -10.34 -40.98
N GLY A 245 20.09 -11.66 -40.76
CA GLY A 245 19.97 -12.26 -39.45
C GLY A 245 21.10 -11.87 -38.48
N LYS A 246 22.34 -11.84 -39.00
CA LYS A 246 23.54 -11.40 -38.27
C LYS A 246 23.48 -9.95 -37.89
N GLY A 247 23.05 -9.08 -38.82
CA GLY A 247 22.87 -7.64 -38.55
C GLY A 247 21.80 -7.40 -37.46
N LEU A 248 20.69 -8.11 -37.53
CA LEU A 248 19.63 -8.02 -36.53
C LEU A 248 20.10 -8.54 -35.15
N ALA A 249 20.81 -9.67 -35.09
CA ALA A 249 21.35 -10.21 -33.85
C ALA A 249 22.45 -9.29 -33.26
N GLY A 250 23.38 -8.82 -34.11
CA GLY A 250 24.48 -7.95 -33.73
C GLY A 250 24.02 -6.59 -33.22
N PHE A 251 22.85 -6.09 -33.64
CA PHE A 251 22.28 -4.86 -33.14
C PHE A 251 21.30 -5.13 -31.98
N GLY A 252 20.49 -6.16 -32.07
CA GLY A 252 19.44 -6.45 -31.09
C GLY A 252 19.97 -6.84 -29.70
N LEU A 253 21.03 -7.68 -29.65
CA LEU A 253 21.63 -8.08 -28.36
C LEU A 253 22.21 -6.88 -27.56
N PRO A 254 23.06 -5.98 -28.17
CA PRO A 254 23.50 -4.78 -27.46
C PRO A 254 22.38 -3.86 -27.02
N VAL A 255 21.31 -3.68 -27.82
CA VAL A 255 20.16 -2.85 -27.46
C VAL A 255 19.41 -3.45 -26.27
N MET A 256 19.16 -4.78 -26.29
CA MET A 256 18.51 -5.47 -25.16
C MET A 256 19.37 -5.36 -23.89
N PHE A 257 20.68 -5.53 -24.00
CA PHE A 257 21.61 -5.35 -22.89
C PHE A 257 21.58 -3.91 -22.34
N LEU A 258 21.62 -2.92 -23.23
CA LEU A 258 21.58 -1.50 -22.84
C LEU A 258 20.27 -1.14 -22.12
N ILE A 259 19.10 -1.57 -22.64
CA ILE A 259 17.82 -1.34 -22.00
C ILE A 259 17.78 -1.98 -20.61
N THR A 260 18.30 -3.22 -20.50
CA THR A 260 18.39 -3.94 -19.22
C THR A 260 19.27 -3.19 -18.23
N LEU A 261 20.44 -2.76 -18.66
CA LEU A 261 21.40 -1.99 -17.83
C LEU A 261 20.80 -0.67 -17.34
N LEU A 262 20.16 0.09 -18.24
CA LEU A 262 19.52 1.37 -17.89
C LEU A 262 18.37 1.17 -16.89
N SER A 263 17.59 0.10 -17.05
CA SER A 263 16.49 -0.22 -16.12
C SER A 263 17.00 -0.63 -14.73
N ILE A 264 18.08 -1.42 -14.67
CA ILE A 264 18.76 -1.79 -13.41
C ILE A 264 19.33 -0.52 -12.74
N SER A 265 20.00 0.35 -13.49
CA SER A 265 20.52 1.62 -12.97
C SER A 265 19.39 2.52 -12.41
N GLY A 266 18.24 2.56 -13.09
CA GLY A 266 17.06 3.24 -12.60
C GLY A 266 16.54 2.65 -11.28
N ALA A 267 16.45 1.33 -11.19
CA ALA A 267 16.03 0.62 -9.98
C ALA A 267 16.97 0.89 -8.78
N ILE A 268 18.29 0.92 -9.00
CA ILE A 268 19.27 1.23 -7.97
C ILE A 268 19.04 2.65 -7.44
N LYS A 269 18.83 3.64 -8.32
CA LYS A 269 18.57 5.04 -7.91
C LYS A 269 17.27 5.17 -7.10
N VAL A 270 16.23 4.38 -7.44
CA VAL A 270 14.98 4.36 -6.67
C VAL A 270 15.19 3.73 -5.30
N ALA A 271 15.98 2.65 -5.23
CA ALA A 271 16.30 1.95 -3.98
C ALA A 271 17.13 2.82 -3.00
N ASP A 272 17.89 3.77 -3.49
CA ASP A 272 18.70 4.72 -2.69
C ASP A 272 17.89 5.90 -2.14
N SER A 273 16.59 5.97 -2.43
CA SER A 273 15.75 7.06 -1.92
C SER A 273 15.46 6.87 -0.42
N PRO A 274 15.53 7.95 0.40
CA PRO A 274 15.22 7.87 1.81
C PRO A 274 13.79 7.36 2.04
N VAL A 275 13.60 6.60 3.12
CA VAL A 275 12.24 6.21 3.54
C VAL A 275 11.41 7.44 3.92
N THR A 276 10.10 7.33 3.81
CA THR A 276 9.16 8.46 3.96
C THR A 276 9.39 9.28 5.23
N ILE A 277 9.71 8.64 6.35
CA ILE A 277 9.97 9.34 7.62
C ILE A 277 11.29 10.14 7.57
N ALA A 278 12.32 9.60 6.94
CA ALA A 278 13.63 10.25 6.83
C ALA A 278 13.68 11.32 5.72
N SER A 279 12.63 11.43 4.91
CA SER A 279 12.44 12.53 3.94
C SER A 279 11.32 13.49 4.35
N ALA A 280 10.76 13.34 5.54
CA ALA A 280 9.59 14.06 6.04
C ALA A 280 8.43 14.11 5.02
N SER A 281 8.22 13.01 4.30
CA SER A 281 7.21 12.90 3.23
C SER A 281 7.39 13.89 2.06
N LEU A 282 8.52 14.57 1.97
CA LEU A 282 8.81 15.50 0.86
C LEU A 282 9.13 14.72 -0.43
N PRO A 283 8.72 15.21 -1.61
CA PRO A 283 8.96 14.53 -2.88
C PRO A 283 10.41 14.69 -3.39
N LEU A 284 11.24 15.47 -2.72
CA LEU A 284 12.59 15.83 -3.17
C LEU A 284 13.60 14.68 -3.08
N ARG A 285 13.24 13.54 -2.47
CA ARG A 285 14.13 12.38 -2.26
C ARG A 285 15.46 12.72 -1.59
N VAL A 286 15.43 13.71 -0.72
CA VAL A 286 16.55 14.13 0.11
C VAL A 286 16.22 13.86 1.57
N GLU A 287 17.25 13.66 2.37
CA GLU A 287 17.08 13.52 3.81
C GLU A 287 16.53 14.81 4.42
N CYS A 288 15.50 14.65 5.24
CA CYS A 288 14.88 15.70 6.03
C CYS A 288 14.54 15.12 7.40
N GLN A 289 15.34 15.42 8.41
CA GLN A 289 15.32 14.78 9.71
C GLN A 289 14.23 15.32 10.65
N ASP A 290 13.45 16.32 10.23
CA ASP A 290 12.50 17.04 11.09
C ASP A 290 11.54 16.11 11.85
N TRP A 291 11.02 15.05 11.20
CA TRP A 291 10.18 14.07 11.89
C TRP A 291 10.96 13.21 12.88
N ILE A 292 12.15 12.76 12.54
CA ILE A 292 12.99 11.91 13.40
C ILE A 292 13.38 12.68 14.65
N ASP A 293 13.81 13.93 14.49
CA ASP A 293 14.20 14.80 15.60
C ASP A 293 13.00 15.11 16.51
N ALA A 294 11.82 15.40 15.94
CA ALA A 294 10.60 15.62 16.70
C ALA A 294 10.14 14.38 17.49
N LEU A 295 10.25 13.20 16.90
CA LEU A 295 9.86 11.95 17.56
C LEU A 295 10.83 11.60 18.69
N ASN A 296 12.12 11.83 18.51
CA ASN A 296 13.12 11.67 19.57
C ASN A 296 12.88 12.68 20.70
N TRP A 297 12.62 13.96 20.36
CA TRP A 297 12.30 14.96 21.34
C TRP A 297 11.05 14.60 22.15
N MET A 298 9.97 14.15 21.48
CA MET A 298 8.74 13.70 22.17
C MET A 298 9.03 12.52 23.12
N ARG A 299 9.87 11.58 22.73
CA ARG A 299 10.25 10.44 23.58
C ARG A 299 11.00 10.85 24.83
N GLU A 300 11.86 11.86 24.73
CA GLU A 300 12.74 12.31 25.80
C GLU A 300 12.08 13.33 26.74
N ASN A 301 11.17 14.16 26.23
CA ASN A 301 10.67 15.32 26.95
C ASN A 301 9.18 15.23 27.37
N LEU A 302 8.37 14.39 26.73
CA LEU A 302 6.97 14.24 27.12
C LEU A 302 6.80 13.16 28.21
N PRO A 303 5.80 13.27 29.10
CA PRO A 303 5.44 12.23 30.05
C PRO A 303 5.14 10.88 29.35
N GLU A 304 5.38 9.76 30.02
CA GLU A 304 5.12 8.42 29.46
C GLU A 304 3.63 8.18 29.17
N ASP A 305 2.76 8.76 29.99
CA ASP A 305 1.30 8.72 29.86
C ASP A 305 0.72 9.78 28.92
N ALA A 306 1.57 10.58 28.24
CA ALA A 306 1.12 11.60 27.30
C ALA A 306 0.28 10.98 26.18
N VAL A 307 -0.91 11.57 25.99
CA VAL A 307 -1.83 11.24 24.90
C VAL A 307 -1.78 12.34 23.86
N ILE A 308 -1.41 11.98 22.63
CA ILE A 308 -1.17 12.92 21.55
C ILE A 308 -2.33 12.87 20.55
N VAL A 309 -2.93 14.03 20.28
CA VAL A 309 -3.83 14.21 19.13
C VAL A 309 -3.04 14.75 17.94
N CYS A 310 -3.19 14.07 16.80
CA CYS A 310 -2.59 14.47 15.53
C CYS A 310 -3.45 13.93 14.38
N TRP A 311 -3.17 14.36 13.17
CA TRP A 311 -3.76 13.68 12.02
C TRP A 311 -3.28 12.22 11.95
N TRP A 312 -4.16 11.29 11.58
CA TRP A 312 -3.94 9.84 11.63
C TRP A 312 -2.68 9.35 10.89
N ASP A 313 -2.21 10.11 9.89
CA ASP A 313 -1.02 9.76 9.10
C ASP A 313 0.24 9.54 9.95
N TYR A 314 0.36 10.20 11.08
CA TYR A 314 1.56 10.23 11.91
C TYR A 314 1.52 9.26 13.08
N GLY A 315 0.36 8.67 13.36
CA GLY A 315 0.12 7.90 14.57
C GLY A 315 1.09 6.73 14.78
N TYR A 316 1.44 5.99 13.72
CA TYR A 316 2.41 4.90 13.85
C TYR A 316 3.82 5.37 14.19
N TRP A 317 4.25 6.51 13.64
CA TRP A 317 5.56 7.05 13.96
C TRP A 317 5.65 7.46 15.42
N ILE A 318 4.63 8.17 15.91
CA ILE A 318 4.55 8.59 17.32
C ILE A 318 4.50 7.37 18.25
N ARG A 319 3.68 6.37 17.95
CA ARG A 319 3.57 5.16 18.79
C ARG A 319 4.85 4.34 18.84
N VAL A 320 5.52 4.16 17.71
CA VAL A 320 6.66 3.23 17.61
C VAL A 320 7.97 3.91 18.00
N ILE A 321 8.20 5.15 17.57
CA ILE A 321 9.50 5.83 17.77
C ILE A 321 9.45 6.72 19.01
N ALA A 322 8.44 7.57 19.16
CA ALA A 322 8.30 8.39 20.34
C ALA A 322 7.78 7.64 21.57
N ASN A 323 7.27 6.42 21.39
CA ASN A 323 6.68 5.58 22.44
C ASN A 323 5.61 6.34 23.26
N ARG A 324 4.72 7.04 22.56
CA ARG A 324 3.60 7.80 23.16
C ARG A 324 2.26 7.35 22.57
N THR A 325 1.19 7.49 23.35
CA THR A 325 -0.17 7.13 22.92
C THR A 325 -0.70 8.15 21.93
N THR A 326 -1.38 7.68 20.87
CA THR A 326 -2.08 8.53 19.91
C THR A 326 -3.55 8.15 19.81
N LEU A 327 -4.42 9.14 19.57
CA LEU A 327 -5.86 8.91 19.39
C LEU A 327 -6.17 8.22 18.06
N ALA A 328 -5.46 8.55 17.01
CA ALA A 328 -5.64 7.94 15.70
C ALA A 328 -4.30 7.53 15.08
N ASP A 329 -4.31 6.48 14.28
CA ASP A 329 -3.14 5.95 13.59
C ASP A 329 -3.46 5.46 12.16
N ASN A 330 -2.43 5.07 11.41
CA ASN A 330 -2.52 4.58 10.03
C ASN A 330 -3.35 3.27 9.89
N GLY A 331 -3.72 2.62 11.00
CA GLY A 331 -4.67 1.49 10.99
C GLY A 331 -6.08 1.92 10.58
N THR A 332 -6.42 3.19 10.80
CA THR A 332 -7.72 3.80 10.43
C THR A 332 -8.92 2.95 10.86
N THR A 333 -8.85 2.40 12.07
CA THR A 333 -9.86 1.44 12.56
C THR A 333 -11.09 2.12 13.12
N ASN A 334 -10.95 3.31 13.69
CA ASN A 334 -12.04 4.09 14.28
C ASN A 334 -12.35 5.34 13.43
N MET A 335 -13.28 5.18 12.49
CA MET A 335 -13.70 6.27 11.58
C MET A 335 -14.39 7.43 12.31
N THR A 336 -15.14 7.14 13.37
CA THR A 336 -15.83 8.17 14.16
C THR A 336 -14.79 9.07 14.81
N GLN A 337 -13.78 8.51 15.45
CA GLN A 337 -12.70 9.26 16.09
C GLN A 337 -11.91 10.12 15.09
N ILE A 338 -11.58 9.55 13.90
CA ILE A 338 -10.90 10.32 12.83
C ILE A 338 -11.78 11.49 12.36
N LYS A 339 -13.09 11.28 12.24
CA LYS A 339 -14.04 12.35 11.90
C LYS A 339 -14.10 13.43 13.00
N THR A 340 -14.14 13.03 14.26
CA THR A 340 -14.12 13.99 15.40
C THR A 340 -12.82 14.80 15.41
N ILE A 341 -11.67 14.18 15.20
CA ILE A 341 -10.37 14.88 15.06
C ILE A 341 -10.39 15.87 13.88
N ALA A 342 -10.93 15.47 12.74
CA ALA A 342 -11.07 16.36 11.58
C ALA A 342 -11.97 17.57 11.91
N THR A 343 -13.08 17.35 12.59
CA THR A 343 -14.00 18.41 13.04
C THR A 343 -13.30 19.36 14.01
N MET A 344 -12.56 18.84 14.98
CA MET A 344 -11.78 19.62 15.93
C MET A 344 -10.79 20.56 15.23
N PHE A 345 -10.02 20.07 14.26
CA PHE A 345 -9.07 20.89 13.50
C PHE A 345 -9.74 22.00 12.69
N LEU A 346 -10.95 21.77 12.18
CA LEU A 346 -11.69 22.74 11.37
C LEU A 346 -12.64 23.64 12.19
N SER A 347 -12.71 23.47 13.49
CA SER A 347 -13.44 24.32 14.41
C SER A 347 -12.59 25.52 14.86
N ASN A 348 -13.23 26.55 15.41
CA ASN A 348 -12.50 27.61 16.10
C ASN A 348 -11.91 27.09 17.42
N GLU A 349 -11.03 27.86 18.06
CA GLU A 349 -10.30 27.43 19.24
C GLU A 349 -11.21 26.98 20.39
N THR A 350 -12.27 27.74 20.70
CA THR A 350 -13.21 27.43 21.79
C THR A 350 -13.95 26.12 21.56
N GLU A 351 -14.46 25.91 20.34
CA GLU A 351 -15.14 24.67 19.99
C GLU A 351 -14.18 23.49 19.91
N ALA A 352 -12.96 23.73 19.44
CA ALA A 352 -11.92 22.69 19.41
C ALA A 352 -11.57 22.16 20.80
N ILE A 353 -11.45 23.06 21.79
CA ILE A 353 -11.22 22.67 23.20
C ILE A 353 -12.41 21.88 23.74
N ARG A 354 -13.65 22.29 23.45
CA ARG A 354 -14.84 21.53 23.84
C ARG A 354 -14.80 20.10 23.30
N ILE A 355 -14.48 19.94 22.01
CA ILE A 355 -14.37 18.62 21.38
C ILE A 355 -13.23 17.80 22.01
N LEU A 356 -12.09 18.43 22.28
CA LEU A 356 -10.96 17.76 22.93
C LEU A 356 -11.31 17.27 24.35
N ASP A 357 -12.07 18.06 25.09
CA ASP A 357 -12.49 17.73 26.45
C ASP A 357 -13.58 16.64 26.47
N GLU A 358 -14.71 16.90 25.80
CA GLU A 358 -15.92 16.08 25.91
C GLU A 358 -15.88 14.82 25.02
N GLU A 359 -15.33 14.91 23.79
CA GLU A 359 -15.44 13.87 22.81
C GLU A 359 -14.14 13.05 22.61
N LEU A 360 -12.98 13.67 22.88
CA LEU A 360 -11.66 13.06 22.67
C LEU A 360 -10.93 12.70 23.98
N HIS A 361 -11.63 12.78 25.13
CA HIS A 361 -11.13 12.33 26.43
C HIS A 361 -9.85 13.03 26.91
N ARG A 362 -9.75 14.34 26.72
CA ARG A 362 -8.67 15.21 27.23
C ARG A 362 -7.27 14.76 26.85
N PRO A 363 -6.90 14.64 25.55
CA PRO A 363 -5.51 14.41 25.19
C PRO A 363 -4.62 15.53 25.70
N THR A 364 -3.39 15.21 26.04
CA THR A 364 -2.47 16.16 26.69
C THR A 364 -1.72 17.05 25.72
N HIS A 365 -1.44 16.55 24.53
CA HIS A 365 -0.60 17.23 23.53
C HIS A 365 -1.20 17.15 22.13
N LEU A 366 -0.85 18.13 21.30
CA LEU A 366 -1.23 18.20 19.90
C LEU A 366 0.02 18.32 19.02
N VAL A 367 0.04 17.58 17.91
CA VAL A 367 1.14 17.61 16.93
C VAL A 367 0.60 17.99 15.58
N VAL A 368 1.28 18.95 14.92
CA VAL A 368 1.05 19.32 13.52
C VAL A 368 2.33 19.23 12.72
N PHE A 369 2.19 18.90 11.44
CA PHE A 369 3.25 18.92 10.45
C PHE A 369 2.95 19.97 9.39
N VAL A 370 3.85 20.93 9.21
CA VAL A 370 3.63 22.10 8.37
C VAL A 370 4.73 22.18 7.31
N THR A 371 4.32 22.38 6.05
CA THR A 371 5.27 22.57 4.95
C THR A 371 5.01 23.88 4.22
N PHE A 372 6.07 24.66 3.97
CA PHE A 372 5.97 25.95 3.30
C PHE A 372 7.29 26.33 2.63
N ASP A 373 7.21 27.24 1.66
CA ASP A 373 8.39 27.78 0.99
C ASP A 373 9.00 28.97 1.78
N ARG A 374 10.15 29.44 1.32
CA ARG A 374 10.83 30.58 1.91
C ARG A 374 10.03 31.91 1.93
N PHE A 375 8.92 31.97 1.19
CA PHE A 375 8.02 33.10 1.17
C PHE A 375 6.80 32.91 2.09
N GLY A 376 6.75 31.82 2.85
CA GLY A 376 5.64 31.48 3.73
C GLY A 376 4.42 30.87 3.03
N ARG A 377 4.52 30.57 1.71
CA ARG A 377 3.42 29.95 0.96
C ARG A 377 3.39 28.45 1.21
N ASP A 378 2.18 27.89 1.35
CA ASP A 378 1.97 26.46 1.57
C ASP A 378 2.66 25.63 0.48
N ALA A 379 3.45 24.64 0.90
CA ALA A 379 4.11 23.72 -0.02
C ALA A 379 3.23 22.48 -0.35
N GLY A 380 2.20 22.22 0.44
CA GLY A 380 1.16 21.24 0.13
C GLY A 380 1.47 19.80 0.56
N TYR A 381 2.45 19.57 1.43
CA TYR A 381 2.82 18.23 1.91
C TYR A 381 2.46 17.99 3.38
N GLY A 382 2.14 19.04 4.12
CA GLY A 382 1.77 19.00 5.53
C GLY A 382 0.27 19.11 5.78
N ASP A 383 -0.07 19.45 7.02
CA ASP A 383 -1.46 19.53 7.48
C ASP A 383 -2.21 20.71 6.85
N GLU A 384 -1.51 21.72 6.34
CA GLU A 384 -2.09 22.82 5.55
C GLU A 384 -2.87 22.32 4.34
N ASN A 385 -2.40 21.27 3.67
CA ASN A 385 -3.09 20.65 2.53
C ASN A 385 -4.02 19.52 2.95
N LYS A 386 -3.67 18.81 4.03
CA LYS A 386 -4.53 17.73 4.56
C LYS A 386 -5.84 18.26 5.13
N ALA A 387 -5.92 19.54 5.46
CA ALA A 387 -7.13 20.20 5.89
C ALA A 387 -8.31 20.04 4.89
N HIS A 388 -8.05 19.96 3.58
CA HIS A 388 -9.06 19.63 2.58
C HIS A 388 -9.66 18.23 2.80
N TRP A 389 -8.82 17.24 3.13
CA TRP A 389 -9.29 15.89 3.45
C TRP A 389 -9.99 15.83 4.80
N MET A 390 -9.53 16.62 5.79
CA MET A 390 -10.24 16.78 7.07
C MET A 390 -11.66 17.30 6.81
N CYS A 391 -11.81 18.31 5.95
CA CYS A 391 -13.11 18.88 5.58
C CYS A 391 -14.05 17.84 4.96
N ARG A 392 -13.57 17.08 3.99
CA ARG A 392 -14.36 16.02 3.33
C ARG A 392 -14.75 14.90 4.29
N ILE A 393 -13.83 14.48 5.16
CA ILE A 393 -14.05 13.41 6.15
C ILE A 393 -15.03 13.87 7.23
N ALA A 394 -14.91 15.12 7.68
CA ALA A 394 -15.88 15.73 8.61
C ALA A 394 -17.28 15.88 8.00
N GLY A 395 -17.37 15.95 6.68
CA GLY A 395 -18.62 16.17 5.94
C GLY A 395 -18.99 17.65 5.80
N PHE A 396 -18.00 18.54 5.90
CA PHE A 396 -18.19 19.98 5.73
C PHE A 396 -18.07 20.39 4.26
N ASN A 397 -18.61 21.58 3.94
CA ASN A 397 -18.49 22.16 2.62
C ASN A 397 -17.16 22.90 2.47
N GLU A 398 -16.34 22.49 1.51
CA GLU A 398 -15.03 23.10 1.25
C GLU A 398 -15.12 24.60 0.94
N SER A 399 -16.17 25.05 0.26
CA SER A 399 -16.35 26.48 -0.07
C SER A 399 -16.54 27.40 1.15
N THR A 400 -16.79 26.83 2.32
CA THR A 400 -16.81 27.59 3.58
C THR A 400 -15.40 28.01 3.98
N TYR A 401 -14.41 27.19 3.75
CA TYR A 401 -13.04 27.36 4.24
C TYR A 401 -12.05 27.82 3.18
N TRP A 402 -12.31 27.55 1.90
CA TRP A 402 -11.46 27.97 0.77
C TRP A 402 -12.29 28.61 -0.33
N ASP A 403 -11.70 29.64 -0.97
CA ASP A 403 -12.26 30.28 -2.14
C ASP A 403 -11.96 29.48 -3.44
N GLU A 404 -12.45 29.95 -4.58
CA GLU A 404 -12.23 29.30 -5.89
C GLU A 404 -10.75 29.23 -6.31
N ARG A 405 -9.89 30.04 -5.71
CA ARG A 405 -8.44 30.05 -5.95
C ARG A 405 -7.68 29.16 -4.97
N GLY A 406 -8.37 28.52 -4.02
CA GLY A 406 -7.80 27.69 -2.98
C GLY A 406 -7.20 28.48 -1.80
N ALA A 407 -7.46 29.79 -1.70
CA ALA A 407 -7.04 30.59 -0.57
C ALA A 407 -8.04 30.47 0.60
N TRP A 408 -7.54 30.54 1.83
CA TRP A 408 -8.38 30.48 3.03
C TRP A 408 -9.33 31.67 3.11
N THR A 409 -10.61 31.40 3.28
CA THR A 409 -11.66 32.40 3.54
C THR A 409 -11.49 33.00 4.96
N GLU A 410 -12.32 33.99 5.32
CA GLU A 410 -12.35 34.50 6.70
C GLU A 410 -12.76 33.41 7.70
N GLU A 411 -13.72 32.56 7.38
CA GLU A 411 -14.12 31.42 8.22
C GLU A 411 -12.99 30.39 8.29
N GLY A 412 -12.33 30.09 7.17
CA GLY A 412 -11.19 29.19 7.15
C GLY A 412 -10.04 29.65 8.05
N ARG A 413 -9.78 30.95 8.12
CA ARG A 413 -8.75 31.54 8.99
C ARG A 413 -9.08 31.50 10.50
N LYS A 414 -10.33 31.27 10.86
CA LYS A 414 -10.74 31.10 12.27
C LYS A 414 -10.47 29.68 12.76
N THR A 415 -10.24 28.72 11.87
CA THR A 415 -10.04 27.32 12.22
C THR A 415 -8.77 27.11 13.03
N LEU A 416 -8.79 26.11 13.92
CA LEU A 416 -7.64 25.75 14.74
C LEU A 416 -6.45 25.37 13.85
N ILE A 417 -6.68 24.56 12.79
CA ILE A 417 -5.57 24.13 11.91
C ILE A 417 -4.89 25.30 11.22
N TYR A 418 -5.65 26.28 10.72
CA TYR A 418 -5.06 27.48 10.11
C TYR A 418 -4.16 28.23 11.11
N LYS A 419 -4.69 28.48 12.32
CA LYS A 419 -3.95 29.20 13.37
C LYS A 419 -2.69 28.47 13.82
N LEU A 420 -2.73 27.15 13.97
CA LEU A 420 -1.56 26.33 14.32
C LEU A 420 -0.50 26.39 13.20
N VAL A 421 -0.93 26.24 11.95
CA VAL A 421 -0.04 26.32 10.76
C VAL A 421 0.61 27.71 10.68
N ASP A 422 -0.18 28.80 10.83
CA ASP A 422 0.36 30.15 10.77
C ASP A 422 1.29 30.45 11.95
N TRP A 423 1.01 29.88 13.13
CA TRP A 423 1.89 30.01 14.29
C TRP A 423 3.26 29.35 14.04
N VAL A 424 3.29 28.13 13.49
CA VAL A 424 4.55 27.46 13.14
C VAL A 424 5.34 28.29 12.10
N LYS A 425 4.66 28.76 11.05
CA LYS A 425 5.29 29.61 10.03
C LYS A 425 5.85 30.90 10.62
N ALA A 426 5.10 31.56 11.50
CA ALA A 426 5.51 32.79 12.13
C ALA A 426 6.76 32.62 12.98
N ASN A 427 6.89 31.54 13.75
CA ASN A 427 8.08 31.25 14.53
C ASN A 427 9.30 31.01 13.66
N VAL A 428 9.16 30.33 12.53
CA VAL A 428 10.28 30.06 11.60
C VAL A 428 10.68 31.30 10.80
N THR A 429 9.72 32.18 10.51
CA THR A 429 9.94 33.42 9.73
C THR A 429 10.04 34.67 10.61
N GLU A 430 10.11 34.50 11.94
CA GLU A 430 10.23 35.57 12.93
C GLU A 430 9.13 36.65 12.84
N ARG A 431 7.91 36.24 12.42
CA ARG A 431 6.73 37.13 12.41
C ARG A 431 6.07 37.12 13.79
N VAL A 432 5.59 38.30 14.20
CA VAL A 432 4.80 38.42 15.41
C VAL A 432 3.36 37.99 15.12
N ILE A 433 2.84 37.06 15.94
CA ILE A 433 1.44 36.64 15.91
C ILE A 433 0.86 36.61 17.32
N VAL A 434 -0.46 36.59 17.40
CA VAL A 434 -1.18 36.39 18.67
C VAL A 434 -1.20 34.88 18.96
N PRO A 435 -0.60 34.39 20.05
CA PRO A 435 -0.65 32.99 20.41
C PRO A 435 -2.08 32.54 20.75
N LEU A 436 -2.36 31.26 20.57
CA LEU A 436 -3.61 30.64 21.00
C LEU A 436 -3.63 30.59 22.54
N LYS A 437 -4.81 30.69 23.12
CA LYS A 437 -4.97 30.70 24.58
C LYS A 437 -4.82 29.31 25.21
N HIS A 438 -5.39 28.31 24.53
CA HIS A 438 -5.47 26.94 25.02
C HIS A 438 -4.35 26.02 24.50
N PHE A 439 -3.41 26.56 23.75
CA PHE A 439 -2.30 25.79 23.19
C PHE A 439 -0.98 26.50 23.48
N LYS A 440 -0.03 25.77 24.07
CA LYS A 440 1.31 26.27 24.34
C LYS A 440 2.31 25.54 23.47
N LEU A 441 3.04 26.26 22.65
CA LEU A 441 4.09 25.68 21.83
C LEU A 441 5.25 25.22 22.70
N LEU A 442 5.56 23.90 22.64
CA LEU A 442 6.68 23.30 23.37
C LEU A 442 7.90 23.11 22.48
N TYR A 443 7.70 22.74 21.21
CA TYR A 443 8.79 22.36 20.32
C TYR A 443 8.44 22.62 18.87
N ILE A 444 9.44 23.05 18.09
CA ILE A 444 9.45 23.04 16.62
C ILE A 444 10.72 22.34 16.18
N SER A 445 10.61 21.37 15.26
CA SER A 445 11.76 20.65 14.72
C SER A 445 12.74 21.59 14.04
N ARG A 446 14.05 21.42 14.35
CA ARG A 446 15.16 22.11 13.71
C ARG A 446 14.90 23.62 13.50
N LEU A 447 14.39 24.30 14.54
CA LEU A 447 14.16 25.75 14.51
C LEU A 447 15.50 26.47 14.30
N GLY A 448 15.53 27.46 13.40
CA GLY A 448 16.75 28.18 13.01
C GLY A 448 17.53 27.53 11.84
N GLU A 449 17.18 26.32 11.43
CA GLU A 449 17.77 25.70 10.24
C GLU A 449 17.03 26.09 8.96
N GLY A 450 17.78 26.18 7.86
CA GLY A 450 17.26 26.51 6.53
C GLY A 450 16.34 25.45 5.95
N PRO A 451 15.70 25.74 4.81
CA PRO A 451 14.82 24.79 4.13
C PRO A 451 15.62 23.64 3.49
N THR A 452 15.03 22.46 3.44
CA THR A 452 15.50 21.35 2.61
C THR A 452 15.10 21.63 1.15
N GLY A 453 16.07 21.89 0.30
CA GLY A 453 15.82 22.44 -1.04
C GLY A 453 15.19 23.84 -0.93
N ASN A 454 13.91 23.96 -1.29
CA ASN A 454 13.14 25.21 -1.16
C ASN A 454 11.97 25.12 -0.17
N ILE A 455 11.91 24.04 0.61
CA ILE A 455 10.75 23.71 1.46
C ILE A 455 11.18 23.58 2.91
N TYR A 456 10.55 24.34 3.78
CA TYR A 456 10.57 24.08 5.21
C TYR A 456 9.57 22.96 5.52
N ALA A 457 10.01 21.97 6.26
CA ALA A 457 9.18 20.87 6.74
C ALA A 457 9.31 20.83 8.27
N LYS A 458 8.34 21.39 8.98
CA LYS A 458 8.40 21.59 10.43
C LYS A 458 7.36 20.77 11.15
N VAL A 459 7.79 20.03 12.17
CA VAL A 459 6.91 19.33 13.11
C VAL A 459 6.85 20.17 14.38
N ALA A 460 5.64 20.54 14.80
CA ALA A 460 5.42 21.28 16.01
C ALA A 460 4.62 20.50 17.03
N VAL A 461 5.00 20.60 18.30
CA VAL A 461 4.37 19.96 19.45
C VAL A 461 3.82 21.04 20.37
N PHE A 462 2.53 20.93 20.69
CA PHE A 462 1.84 21.84 21.59
C PHE A 462 1.32 21.09 22.80
N GLU A 463 1.37 21.72 23.97
CA GLU A 463 0.63 21.34 25.17
C GLU A 463 -0.78 21.89 25.10
N ILE A 464 -1.78 21.11 25.50
CA ILE A 464 -3.19 21.53 25.53
C ILE A 464 -3.54 22.00 26.94
N ILE A 465 -4.02 23.23 27.07
CA ILE A 465 -4.41 23.87 28.33
C ILE A 465 -5.93 23.94 28.38
N TYR A 466 -6.55 23.11 29.21
CA TYR A 466 -8.00 23.06 29.34
C TYR A 466 -8.58 24.15 30.26
N GLU A 467 -7.81 24.56 31.26
CA GLU A 467 -8.21 25.59 32.21
C GLU A 467 -7.30 26.82 32.04
N VAL A 468 -7.84 27.90 31.55
CA VAL A 468 -7.15 29.19 31.43
C VAL A 468 -7.55 30.08 32.57
N GLU A 469 -6.59 30.56 33.39
CA GLU A 469 -6.85 31.48 34.48
C GLU A 469 -7.58 32.73 33.95
N GLY A 470 -8.84 32.93 34.40
CA GLY A 470 -9.66 34.11 34.06
C GLY A 470 -10.94 33.83 33.23
N GLU A 471 -11.26 32.59 32.92
CA GLU A 471 -12.52 32.20 32.26
C GLU A 471 -13.51 31.51 33.23
N THR A 472 -13.67 32.02 34.47
CA THR A 472 -14.72 31.63 35.40
C THR A 472 -15.86 32.63 35.39
#